data_fcacaf34d4e00ec9119e4f7048e6bd67
#
_entry.id   fcacaf34d4e00ec9119e4f7048e6bd67
#
_cell.length_a   1.000
_cell.length_b   1.000
_cell.length_c   1.000
_cell.angle_alpha   90.00
_cell.angle_beta   90.00
_cell.angle_gamma   90.00
#
_symmetry.space_group_name_H-M   'P 1'
#
loop_
_entity.id
_entity.type
_entity.pdbx_description
1 polymer ?
#
loop_
_entity_poly.entity_id
_entity_poly.type
_entity_poly.pdbx_seq_one_letter_code
_entity_poly.pdbx_strand_id
1 'polypeptide(L)'
;NDRLIFGEGISIDNIMFSKNGDHLIIYYGNEGDTVTINNQRYNYHAIENFETSDGYSISNKQVNLLIQSMASFEADTGMSWAEAAEQPTEEYSDIISQMWVKSVS
;
A
#
# COMPACT_ATOMS: atom_id res chain seq x y z
N ASN A 1 2.37 -5.48 18.91
CA ASN A 1 1.86 -4.82 17.71
C ASN A 1 3.02 -4.39 16.84
N ASP A 2 3.15 -5.05 15.71
CA ASP A 2 4.23 -4.76 14.79
C ASP A 2 3.83 -3.70 13.79
N ARG A 3 4.77 -2.86 13.42
CA ARG A 3 4.55 -1.86 12.39
C ARG A 3 5.80 -1.73 11.54
N LEU A 4 5.59 -1.38 10.29
CA LEU A 4 6.68 -1.14 9.35
C LEU A 4 6.67 0.35 8.99
N ILE A 5 7.81 1.01 9.13
CA ILE A 5 7.92 2.44 8.87
C ILE A 5 8.81 2.65 7.66
N PHE A 6 8.27 3.32 6.65
CA PHE A 6 9.04 3.66 5.45
C PHE A 6 9.89 4.90 5.72
N GLY A 7 11.07 4.94 5.13
CA GLY A 7 11.99 6.05 5.31
C GLY A 7 11.53 7.32 4.61
N GLU A 8 12.30 8.38 4.80
CA GLU A 8 12.01 9.66 4.19
C GLU A 8 12.01 9.58 2.67
N GLY A 9 11.18 10.39 2.05
CA GLY A 9 11.08 10.45 0.60
C GLY A 9 10.12 9.45 -0.02
N ILE A 10 9.54 8.55 0.78
CA ILE A 10 8.58 7.59 0.28
C ILE A 10 7.18 8.08 0.60
N SER A 11 6.40 8.37 -0.44
CA SER A 11 5.03 8.85 -0.27
C SER A 11 4.03 7.74 -0.51
N ILE A 12 2.78 7.94 -0.06
CA ILE A 12 1.73 6.94 -0.24
C ILE A 12 1.42 6.67 -1.71
N ASP A 13 1.71 7.63 -2.59
CA ASP A 13 1.49 7.45 -4.03
C ASP A 13 2.48 6.47 -4.65
N ASN A 14 3.60 6.24 -3.99
CA ASN A 14 4.67 5.37 -4.48
C ASN A 14 4.72 4.03 -3.77
N ILE A 15 3.71 3.71 -2.98
CA ILE A 15 3.66 2.44 -2.25
C ILE A 15 2.57 1.58 -2.84
N MET A 16 2.94 0.38 -3.29
CA MET A 16 2.00 -0.57 -3.87
C MET A 16 2.07 -1.88 -3.09
N PHE A 17 0.93 -2.52 -2.92
CA PHE A 17 0.84 -3.79 -2.21
C PHE A 17 0.38 -4.89 -3.15
N SER A 18 0.93 -6.08 -2.98
CA SER A 18 0.52 -7.24 -3.75
C SER A 18 0.57 -8.47 -2.86
N LYS A 19 -0.21 -9.48 -3.20
CA LYS A 19 -0.19 -10.74 -2.46
C LYS A 19 0.27 -11.88 -3.35
N ASN A 20 1.11 -12.74 -2.78
CA ASN A 20 1.56 -13.96 -3.42
C ASN A 20 1.34 -15.09 -2.40
N GLY A 21 0.19 -15.78 -2.50
CA GLY A 21 -0.19 -16.74 -1.48
C GLY A 21 -0.39 -16.06 -0.13
N ASP A 22 0.35 -16.50 0.87
CA ASP A 22 0.28 -15.93 2.22
C ASP A 22 1.25 -14.79 2.45
N HIS A 23 2.02 -14.44 1.42
CA HIS A 23 3.05 -13.40 1.54
C HIS A 23 2.52 -12.08 1.02
N LEU A 24 2.92 -11.01 1.69
CA LEU A 24 2.62 -9.65 1.25
C LEU A 24 3.88 -9.06 0.63
N ILE A 25 3.76 -8.54 -0.59
CA ILE A 25 4.87 -7.91 -1.28
C ILE A 25 4.58 -6.42 -1.36
N ILE A 26 5.51 -5.60 -0.92
CA ILE A 26 5.36 -4.16 -0.93
C ILE A 26 6.39 -3.57 -1.87
N TYR A 27 5.91 -2.82 -2.86
CA TYR A 27 6.76 -2.07 -3.79
C TYR A 27 6.74 -0.63 -3.34
N TYR A 28 7.89 -0.01 -3.17
CA TYR A 28 7.96 1.35 -2.66
C TYR A 28 9.08 2.14 -3.30
N GLY A 29 8.91 3.45 -3.32
CA GLY A 29 9.91 4.35 -3.89
C GLY A 29 9.90 4.34 -5.41
N ASN A 30 10.76 5.17 -5.97
CA ASN A 30 10.83 5.35 -7.42
C ASN A 30 11.80 4.40 -8.12
N GLU A 31 12.54 3.62 -7.35
CA GLU A 31 13.59 2.76 -7.90
C GLU A 31 13.20 1.29 -7.91
N GLY A 32 11.96 0.98 -7.58
CA GLY A 32 11.47 -0.39 -7.63
C GLY A 32 11.89 -1.27 -6.45
N ASP A 33 12.15 -0.67 -5.31
CA ASP A 33 12.49 -1.43 -4.11
C ASP A 33 11.31 -2.26 -3.64
N THR A 34 11.57 -3.42 -3.09
CA THR A 34 10.53 -4.30 -2.60
C THR A 34 10.87 -4.86 -1.23
N VAL A 35 9.81 -5.11 -0.45
CA VAL A 35 9.89 -5.86 0.81
C VAL A 35 8.86 -6.97 0.73
N THR A 36 9.27 -8.19 1.09
CA THR A 36 8.34 -9.32 1.15
C THR A 36 8.15 -9.70 2.61
N ILE A 37 6.91 -9.71 3.06
CA ILE A 37 6.56 -10.11 4.41
C ILE A 37 5.94 -11.50 4.32
N ASN A 38 6.64 -12.48 4.86
CA ASN A 38 6.22 -13.87 4.78
C ASN A 38 5.13 -14.15 5.80
N ASN A 39 4.13 -14.95 5.40
CA ASN A 39 3.06 -15.44 6.28
C ASN A 39 2.27 -14.29 6.91
N GLN A 40 2.00 -13.25 6.12
CA GLN A 40 1.32 -12.04 6.62
C GLN A 40 -0.08 -12.33 7.16
N ARG A 41 -0.72 -13.40 6.70
CA ARG A 41 -2.08 -13.69 7.16
C ARG A 41 -2.13 -14.29 8.57
N TYR A 42 -0.98 -14.72 9.14
CA TYR A 42 -0.94 -15.27 10.48
C TYR A 42 -0.74 -14.14 11.49
N ASN A 43 -1.69 -13.98 12.41
CA ASN A 43 -1.75 -12.81 13.28
C ASN A 43 -0.51 -12.54 14.10
N TYR A 44 0.15 -13.57 14.59
CA TYR A 44 1.31 -13.36 15.45
C TYR A 44 2.61 -13.06 14.69
N HIS A 45 2.58 -13.16 13.36
CA HIS A 45 3.70 -12.78 12.50
C HIS A 45 3.36 -11.58 11.63
N ALA A 46 2.09 -11.19 11.57
CA ALA A 46 1.65 -10.15 10.66
C ALA A 46 2.09 -8.78 11.14
N ILE A 47 2.45 -7.93 10.19
CA ILE A 47 2.64 -6.50 10.45
C ILE A 47 1.25 -5.86 10.47
N GLU A 48 0.89 -5.21 11.54
CA GLU A 48 -0.45 -4.68 11.72
C GLU A 48 -0.64 -3.29 11.13
N ASN A 49 0.43 -2.51 11.08
CA ASN A 49 0.37 -1.15 10.55
C ASN A 49 1.59 -0.85 9.70
N PHE A 50 1.37 -0.06 8.65
CA PHE A 50 2.41 0.45 7.78
C PHE A 50 2.35 1.96 7.85
N GLU A 51 3.49 2.62 8.05
CA GLU A 51 3.54 4.06 8.27
C GLU A 51 4.57 4.72 7.39
N THR A 52 4.30 5.95 6.99
CA THR A 52 5.27 6.75 6.24
C THR A 52 5.86 7.81 7.17
N SER A 53 7.02 8.33 6.78
CA SER A 53 7.69 9.34 7.59
C SER A 53 6.93 10.67 7.61
N ASP A 54 6.06 10.90 6.64
CA ASP A 54 5.24 12.12 6.59
C ASP A 54 3.90 11.99 7.30
N GLY A 55 3.70 10.94 8.07
CA GLY A 55 2.57 10.84 8.99
C GLY A 55 1.36 10.08 8.51
N TYR A 56 1.46 9.35 7.40
CA TYR A 56 0.36 8.49 6.96
C TYR A 56 0.50 7.09 7.53
N SER A 57 -0.63 6.44 7.76
CA SER A 57 -0.63 5.05 8.19
C SER A 57 -1.77 4.28 7.54
N ILE A 58 -1.56 2.97 7.38
CA ILE A 58 -2.57 2.08 6.86
C ILE A 58 -2.50 0.78 7.66
N SER A 59 -3.65 0.27 8.09
CA SER A 59 -3.71 -0.98 8.82
C SER A 59 -3.65 -2.17 7.87
N ASN A 60 -3.31 -3.34 8.40
CA ASN A 60 -3.30 -4.57 7.61
C ASN A 60 -4.66 -4.84 6.97
N LYS A 61 -5.74 -4.57 7.71
CA LYS A 61 -7.09 -4.73 7.20
C LYS A 61 -7.33 -3.82 5.99
N GLN A 62 -6.89 -2.56 6.09
CA GLN A 62 -7.03 -1.60 5.00
C GLN A 62 -6.15 -1.94 3.80
N VAL A 63 -4.99 -2.56 4.04
CA VAL A 63 -4.15 -3.02 2.94
C VAL A 63 -4.90 -4.03 2.08
N ASN A 64 -5.61 -4.96 2.70
CA ASN A 64 -6.40 -5.93 1.95
C ASN A 64 -7.50 -5.26 1.14
N LEU A 65 -8.17 -4.26 1.72
CA LEU A 65 -9.20 -3.50 1.01
C LEU A 65 -8.60 -2.71 -0.14
N LEU A 66 -7.42 -2.13 0.06
CA LEU A 66 -6.73 -1.39 -0.99
C LEU A 66 -6.37 -2.29 -2.17
N ILE A 67 -5.86 -3.49 -1.89
CA ILE A 67 -5.54 -4.45 -2.95
C ILE A 67 -6.80 -4.78 -3.76
N GLN A 68 -7.92 -5.00 -3.09
CA GLN A 68 -9.19 -5.29 -3.76
C GLN A 68 -9.67 -4.11 -4.59
N SER A 69 -9.57 -2.91 -4.04
CA SER A 69 -9.98 -1.68 -4.74
C SER A 69 -9.15 -1.45 -5.99
N MET A 70 -7.85 -1.70 -5.90
CA MET A 70 -6.97 -1.53 -7.06
C MET A 70 -7.22 -2.60 -8.11
N ALA A 71 -7.57 -3.83 -7.71
CA ALA A 71 -7.93 -4.86 -8.67
C ALA A 71 -9.18 -4.45 -9.47
N SER A 72 -10.17 -3.86 -8.79
CA SER A 72 -11.36 -3.35 -9.46
C SER A 72 -11.01 -2.18 -10.39
N PHE A 73 -10.14 -1.29 -9.93
CA PHE A 73 -9.69 -0.16 -10.74
C PHE A 73 -9.02 -0.63 -12.03
N GLU A 74 -8.16 -1.64 -11.94
CA GLU A 74 -7.49 -2.20 -13.11
C GLU A 74 -8.49 -2.82 -14.09
N ALA A 75 -9.50 -3.52 -13.56
CA ALA A 75 -10.52 -4.13 -14.40
C ALA A 75 -11.36 -3.08 -15.12
N ASP A 76 -11.64 -1.96 -14.44
CA ASP A 76 -12.50 -0.91 -15.01
C ASP A 76 -11.75 -0.01 -15.99
N THR A 77 -10.48 0.28 -15.74
CA THR A 77 -9.74 1.27 -16.53
C THR A 77 -8.73 0.65 -17.47
N GLY A 78 -8.32 -0.59 -17.25
CA GLY A 78 -7.26 -1.21 -18.01
C GLY A 78 -5.87 -0.75 -17.61
N MET A 79 -5.77 0.09 -16.57
CA MET A 79 -4.47 0.58 -16.08
C MET A 79 -4.02 -0.27 -14.91
N SER A 80 -2.74 -0.66 -14.90
CA SER A 80 -2.16 -1.33 -13.75
C SER A 80 -1.93 -0.32 -12.62
N TRP A 81 -1.72 -0.84 -11.42
CA TRP A 81 -1.42 0.03 -10.27
C TRP A 81 -0.17 0.87 -10.55
N ALA A 82 0.87 0.25 -11.12
CA ALA A 82 2.11 0.98 -11.43
C ALA A 82 1.87 2.11 -12.43
N GLU A 83 1.06 1.86 -13.46
CA GLU A 83 0.72 2.90 -14.44
C GLU A 83 -0.06 4.04 -13.79
N ALA A 84 -1.00 3.71 -12.92
CA ALA A 84 -1.78 4.72 -12.23
C ALA A 84 -0.90 5.56 -11.29
N ALA A 85 0.09 4.95 -10.67
CA ALA A 85 1.01 5.67 -9.79
C ALA A 85 1.88 6.65 -10.57
N GLU A 86 2.23 6.32 -11.81
CA GLU A 86 3.03 7.23 -12.65
C GLU A 86 2.21 8.41 -13.17
N GLN A 87 0.94 8.18 -13.48
CA GLN A 87 0.05 9.20 -14.02
C GLN A 87 -1.26 9.20 -13.23
N PRO A 88 -1.24 9.68 -11.99
CA PRO A 88 -2.40 9.57 -11.11
C PRO A 88 -3.61 10.33 -11.66
N THR A 89 -4.75 9.64 -11.68
CA THR A 89 -6.02 10.26 -11.96
C THR A 89 -6.68 10.65 -10.63
N GLU A 90 -7.75 11.44 -10.69
CA GLU A 90 -8.51 11.79 -9.51
C GLU A 90 -9.07 10.55 -8.82
N GLU A 91 -9.55 9.59 -9.60
CA GLU A 91 -10.08 8.34 -9.05
C GLU A 91 -9.01 7.56 -8.30
N TYR A 92 -7.82 7.44 -8.87
CA TYR A 92 -6.71 6.76 -8.23
C TYR A 92 -6.33 7.46 -6.91
N SER A 93 -6.20 8.78 -6.95
CA SER A 93 -5.85 9.56 -5.76
C SER A 93 -6.89 9.42 -4.66
N ASP A 94 -8.17 9.37 -5.03
CA ASP A 94 -9.25 9.17 -4.07
C ASP A 94 -9.16 7.80 -3.40
N ILE A 95 -8.88 6.75 -4.16
CA ILE A 95 -8.72 5.41 -3.60
C ILE A 95 -7.59 5.38 -2.59
N ILE A 96 -6.44 5.93 -2.95
CA ILE A 96 -5.27 5.95 -2.08
C ILE A 96 -5.55 6.74 -0.80
N SER A 97 -6.15 7.92 -0.93
CA SER A 97 -6.39 8.79 0.23
C SER A 97 -7.47 8.26 1.16
N GLN A 98 -8.36 7.41 0.67
CA GLN A 98 -9.37 6.78 1.52
C GLN A 98 -8.78 5.66 2.38
N MET A 99 -7.72 5.03 1.90
CA MET A 99 -7.12 3.88 2.60
C MET A 99 -6.01 4.29 3.54
N TRP A 100 -5.21 5.25 3.15
CA TRP A 100 -4.15 5.79 4.00
C TRP A 100 -4.71 6.92 4.86
N VAL A 101 -4.44 6.86 6.15
CA VAL A 101 -4.95 7.84 7.11
C VAL A 101 -3.80 8.72 7.56
N LYS A 102 -3.96 10.02 7.47
CA LYS A 102 -2.95 10.94 7.97
C LYS A 102 -3.11 11.15 9.46
N SER A 103 -2.01 11.00 10.19
CA SER A 103 -1.98 11.27 11.61
C SER A 103 -2.24 12.75 11.87
N VAL A 104 -3.11 13.03 12.82
CA VAL A 104 -3.34 14.39 13.28
C VAL A 104 -2.50 14.60 14.52
N SER A 105 -1.57 15.51 14.44
CA SER A 105 -0.70 15.77 15.59
C SER A 105 -0.79 17.23 16.02
#